data_6d4bcc196ed7c2c4e910360db34c8f75
#
_entry.id   6d4bcc196ed7c2c4e910360db34c8f75
#
_cell.length_a   1.000
_cell.length_b   1.000
_cell.length_c   1.000
_cell.angle_alpha   90.00
_cell.angle_beta   90.00
_cell.angle_gamma   90.00
#
_symmetry.space_group_name_H-M   'P 1'
#
loop_
_entity.id
_entity.type
_entity.pdbx_description
1 polymer ?
#
loop_
_entity_poly.entity_id
_entity_poly.type
_entity_poly.pdbx_seq_one_letter_code
_entity_poly.pdbx_strand_id
1 'polypeptide(L)'
;MSYDIRFGVKVEGAKDVYAIIGRPEYDNPTYNNRDIFVHSMDWDYEQGKWYPMNEVIPRVERGINELTYNEMQYKKYDPDNGWGGTQSALQCLKSIYEYFYPEHAWNREWDEDIPLECMYMKF
;
A
#
# COMPACT_ATOMS: atom_id res chain seq x y z
N MET A 1 -3.42 -12.13 12.49
CA MET A 1 -4.01 -11.98 11.14
C MET A 1 -3.31 -10.85 10.40
N SER A 2 -3.27 -10.91 9.10
CA SER A 2 -2.52 -9.96 8.29
C SER A 2 -3.31 -9.57 7.03
N TYR A 3 -2.90 -8.44 6.44
CA TYR A 3 -3.42 -8.02 5.15
C TYR A 3 -2.90 -8.93 4.03
N ASP A 4 -3.62 -8.94 2.91
CA ASP A 4 -3.18 -9.50 1.64
C ASP A 4 -3.26 -8.39 0.60
N ILE A 5 -2.22 -7.56 0.53
CA ILE A 5 -2.18 -6.44 -0.41
C ILE A 5 -1.96 -6.99 -1.81
N ARG A 6 -2.81 -6.57 -2.75
CA ARG A 6 -2.74 -7.02 -4.15
C ARG A 6 -2.93 -5.84 -5.09
N PHE A 7 -2.26 -5.93 -6.23
CA PHE A 7 -2.45 -5.00 -7.34
C PHE A 7 -3.28 -5.69 -8.42
N GLY A 8 -4.13 -4.94 -9.08
CA GLY A 8 -5.00 -5.50 -10.11
C GLY A 8 -5.38 -4.52 -11.19
N VAL A 9 -5.97 -5.04 -12.24
CA VAL A 9 -6.60 -4.26 -13.30
C VAL A 9 -8.06 -4.66 -13.40
N LYS A 10 -8.92 -3.68 -13.69
CA LYS A 10 -10.36 -3.95 -13.85
C LYS A 10 -10.59 -4.75 -15.11
N VAL A 11 -11.37 -5.82 -15.00
CA VAL A 11 -11.72 -6.64 -16.16
C VAL A 11 -12.75 -5.87 -17.00
N GLU A 12 -12.43 -5.66 -18.29
CA GLU A 12 -13.29 -4.92 -19.22
C GLU A 12 -14.65 -5.63 -19.36
N GLY A 13 -15.71 -4.84 -19.33
CA GLY A 13 -17.08 -5.34 -19.47
C GLY A 13 -17.66 -5.99 -18.23
N ALA A 14 -16.88 -6.16 -17.16
CA ALA A 14 -17.35 -6.73 -15.89
C ALA A 14 -17.34 -5.65 -14.81
N LYS A 15 -18.44 -5.53 -14.08
CA LYS A 15 -18.55 -4.59 -12.97
C LYS A 15 -17.89 -5.20 -11.72
N ASP A 16 -16.97 -4.44 -11.13
CA ASP A 16 -16.32 -4.81 -9.86
C ASP A 16 -15.52 -6.12 -9.90
N VAL A 17 -15.08 -6.55 -11.08
CA VAL A 17 -14.20 -7.70 -11.25
C VAL A 17 -12.81 -7.19 -11.60
N TYR A 18 -11.81 -7.68 -10.87
CA TYR A 18 -10.41 -7.25 -11.03
C TYR A 18 -9.51 -8.48 -11.20
N ALA A 19 -8.61 -8.41 -12.18
CA ALA A 19 -7.59 -9.43 -12.37
C ALA A 19 -6.35 -9.03 -11.58
N ILE A 20 -5.85 -9.92 -10.72
CA ILE A 20 -4.64 -9.67 -9.93
C ILE A 20 -3.43 -9.74 -10.87
N ILE A 21 -2.60 -8.69 -10.86
CA ILE A 21 -1.39 -8.60 -11.69
C ILE A 21 -0.11 -8.62 -10.87
N GLY A 22 -0.18 -8.47 -9.56
CA GLY A 22 1.00 -8.47 -8.71
C GLY A 22 0.71 -8.13 -7.27
N ARG A 23 1.79 -7.99 -6.51
CA ARG A 23 1.75 -7.63 -5.09
C ARG A 23 3.04 -6.90 -4.71
N PRO A 24 3.02 -6.05 -3.66
CA PRO A 24 4.25 -5.47 -3.16
C PRO A 24 5.13 -6.56 -2.52
N GLU A 25 6.42 -6.29 -2.38
CA GLU A 25 7.34 -7.22 -1.72
C GLU A 25 6.89 -7.53 -0.29
N TYR A 26 6.45 -6.51 0.45
CA TYR A 26 5.87 -6.68 1.78
C TYR A 26 4.35 -6.59 1.68
N ASP A 27 3.71 -7.69 1.31
CA ASP A 27 2.28 -7.73 1.00
C ASP A 27 1.38 -8.14 2.16
N ASN A 28 1.95 -8.57 3.29
CA ASN A 28 1.20 -9.14 4.39
C ASN A 28 1.49 -8.49 5.75
N PRO A 29 1.40 -7.15 5.85
CA PRO A 29 1.56 -6.51 7.16
C PRO A 29 0.44 -6.94 8.11
N THR A 30 0.75 -6.97 9.40
CA THR A 30 -0.25 -7.31 10.42
C THR A 30 -1.38 -6.28 10.49
N TYR A 31 -2.60 -6.71 10.79
CA TYR A 31 -3.73 -5.81 11.04
C TYR A 31 -3.49 -4.86 12.22
N ASN A 32 -2.54 -5.19 13.10
CA ASN A 32 -2.15 -4.31 14.19
C ASN A 32 -1.61 -2.95 13.70
N ASN A 33 -1.19 -2.86 12.43
CA ASN A 33 -0.71 -1.62 11.83
C ASN A 33 -1.83 -0.73 11.27
N ARG A 34 -3.10 -1.12 11.38
CA ARG A 34 -4.20 -0.36 10.77
C ARG A 34 -4.20 1.11 11.19
N ASP A 35 -4.11 1.38 12.50
CA ASP A 35 -4.14 2.77 12.98
C ASP A 35 -2.95 3.57 12.48
N ILE A 36 -1.77 2.93 12.39
CA ILE A 36 -0.58 3.57 11.82
C ILE A 36 -0.83 3.93 10.36
N PHE A 37 -1.36 3.01 9.56
CA PHE A 37 -1.67 3.27 8.16
C PHE A 37 -2.71 4.37 8.00
N VAL A 38 -3.83 4.27 8.71
CA VAL A 38 -4.94 5.24 8.59
C VAL A 38 -4.46 6.64 8.93
N HIS A 39 -3.75 6.82 10.03
CA HIS A 39 -3.34 8.14 10.49
C HIS A 39 -2.15 8.70 9.70
N SER A 40 -1.16 7.87 9.34
CA SER A 40 -0.01 8.34 8.57
C SER A 40 -0.37 8.70 7.13
N MET A 41 -1.26 7.95 6.50
CA MET A 41 -1.75 8.24 5.16
C MET A 41 -2.91 9.24 5.14
N ASP A 42 -3.47 9.57 6.30
CA ASP A 42 -4.69 10.37 6.43
C ASP A 42 -5.81 9.82 5.55
N TRP A 43 -6.04 8.51 5.67
CA TRP A 43 -6.94 7.79 4.78
C TRP A 43 -7.64 6.65 5.52
N ASP A 44 -8.94 6.78 5.71
CA ASP A 44 -9.77 5.73 6.32
C ASP A 44 -10.24 4.74 5.24
N TYR A 45 -9.29 3.97 4.71
CA TYR A 45 -9.55 2.98 3.67
C TYR A 45 -10.36 1.79 4.20
N GLU A 46 -11.09 1.15 3.29
CA GLU A 46 -11.78 -0.10 3.59
C GLU A 46 -10.94 -1.30 3.14
N GLN A 47 -10.74 -2.26 4.05
CA GLN A 47 -10.03 -3.50 3.72
C GLN A 47 -10.81 -4.28 2.68
N GLY A 48 -10.11 -4.81 1.68
CA GLY A 48 -10.72 -5.61 0.62
C GLY A 48 -11.35 -4.83 -0.51
N LYS A 49 -11.40 -3.51 -0.40
CA LYS A 49 -11.88 -2.64 -1.48
C LYS A 49 -10.75 -2.31 -2.43
N TRP A 50 -11.05 -2.32 -3.73
CA TRP A 50 -10.12 -1.90 -4.78
C TRP A 50 -10.14 -0.37 -4.94
N TYR A 51 -8.95 0.24 -4.89
CA TYR A 51 -8.78 1.69 -5.08
C TYR A 51 -7.85 1.95 -6.26
N PRO A 52 -8.14 2.95 -7.11
CA PRO A 52 -7.26 3.28 -8.24
C PRO A 52 -5.90 3.77 -7.74
N MET A 53 -4.82 3.35 -8.42
CA MET A 53 -3.46 3.68 -7.99
C MET A 53 -3.16 5.19 -8.02
N ASN A 54 -3.80 5.95 -8.91
CA ASN A 54 -3.63 7.40 -8.92
C ASN A 54 -4.20 8.07 -7.65
N GLU A 55 -5.09 7.40 -6.93
CA GLU A 55 -5.57 7.82 -5.62
C GLU A 55 -4.69 7.27 -4.49
N VAL A 56 -4.18 6.05 -4.64
CA VAL A 56 -3.38 5.36 -3.62
C VAL A 56 -1.98 6.00 -3.48
N ILE A 57 -1.31 6.30 -4.59
CA ILE A 57 0.08 6.76 -4.58
C ILE A 57 0.27 8.03 -3.73
N PRO A 58 -0.55 9.09 -3.86
CA PRO A 58 -0.38 10.27 -3.00
C PRO A 58 -0.54 9.96 -1.51
N ARG A 59 -1.42 9.02 -1.16
CA ARG A 59 -1.62 8.59 0.22
C ARG A 59 -0.41 7.81 0.73
N VAL A 60 0.13 6.93 -0.08
CA VAL A 60 1.34 6.16 0.27
C VAL A 60 2.53 7.10 0.44
N GLU A 61 2.71 8.08 -0.45
CA GLU A 61 3.78 9.08 -0.33
C GLU A 61 3.67 9.85 0.99
N ARG A 62 2.45 10.27 1.35
CA ARG A 62 2.22 10.97 2.62
C ARG A 62 2.60 10.08 3.80
N GLY A 63 2.16 8.83 3.78
CA GLY A 63 2.48 7.87 4.84
C GLY A 63 3.97 7.64 5.00
N ILE A 64 4.70 7.47 3.89
CA ILE A 64 6.15 7.32 3.90
C ILE A 64 6.82 8.54 4.53
N ASN A 65 6.43 9.75 4.11
CA ASN A 65 7.01 10.99 4.64
C ASN A 65 6.74 11.14 6.13
N GLU A 66 5.50 10.89 6.56
CA GLU A 66 5.14 11.01 7.97
C GLU A 66 5.88 10.00 8.84
N LEU A 67 5.97 8.75 8.41
CA LEU A 67 6.67 7.71 9.17
C LEU A 67 8.19 7.87 9.12
N THR A 68 8.72 8.58 8.13
CA THR A 68 10.16 8.88 8.04
C THR A 68 10.55 10.07 8.91
N TYR A 69 9.80 11.16 8.85
CA TYR A 69 10.19 12.43 9.47
C TYR A 69 9.43 12.75 10.76
N ASN A 70 8.27 12.15 10.97
CA ASN A 70 7.41 12.41 12.13
C ASN A 70 7.03 11.12 12.85
N GLU A 71 7.88 10.10 12.81
CA GLU A 71 7.60 8.76 13.37
C GLU A 71 7.07 8.81 14.81
N MET A 72 7.64 9.69 15.64
CA MET A 72 7.27 9.77 17.06
C MET A 72 5.79 10.09 17.27
N GLN A 73 5.15 10.80 16.34
CA GLN A 73 3.72 11.11 16.43
C GLN A 73 2.84 9.86 16.27
N TYR A 74 3.38 8.79 15.67
CA TYR A 74 2.65 7.56 15.38
C TYR A 74 3.01 6.41 16.32
N LYS A 75 4.02 6.59 17.19
CA LYS A 75 4.45 5.57 18.16
C LYS A 75 3.35 5.16 19.14
N LYS A 76 2.41 6.06 19.43
CA LYS A 76 1.25 5.75 20.28
C LYS A 76 0.35 4.67 19.71
N TYR A 77 0.45 4.39 18.41
CA TYR A 77 -0.31 3.34 17.73
C TYR A 77 0.44 2.01 17.66
N ASP A 78 1.70 1.95 18.14
CA ASP A 78 2.47 0.71 18.15
C ASP A 78 1.73 -0.33 19.02
N PRO A 79 1.58 -1.57 18.52
CA PRO A 79 0.89 -2.60 19.28
C PRO A 79 1.70 -3.06 20.50
N ASP A 80 1.02 -3.31 21.61
CA ASP A 80 1.64 -3.71 22.88
C ASP A 80 2.30 -5.10 22.81
N ASN A 81 1.83 -5.95 21.89
CA ASN A 81 2.33 -7.31 21.75
C ASN A 81 3.62 -7.43 20.94
N GLY A 82 4.15 -6.31 20.42
CA GLY A 82 5.38 -6.31 19.62
C GLY A 82 5.22 -6.80 18.18
N TRP A 83 4.01 -7.13 17.74
CA TRP A 83 3.74 -7.54 16.36
C TRP A 83 3.29 -6.34 15.55
N GLY A 84 4.20 -5.82 14.72
CA GLY A 84 3.98 -4.62 13.92
C GLY A 84 4.60 -3.39 14.56
N GLY A 85 4.22 -2.22 14.06
CA GLY A 85 4.72 -0.93 14.51
C GLY A 85 5.07 -0.01 13.37
N THR A 86 5.57 1.19 13.69
CA THR A 86 5.86 2.22 12.69
C THR A 86 6.89 1.77 11.66
N GLN A 87 7.90 1.00 12.05
CA GLN A 87 8.93 0.54 11.12
C GLN A 87 8.38 -0.48 10.11
N SER A 88 7.58 -1.45 10.57
CA SER A 88 6.99 -2.42 9.65
C SER A 88 5.97 -1.75 8.72
N ALA A 89 5.21 -0.79 9.21
CA ALA A 89 4.28 -0.01 8.39
C ALA A 89 5.04 0.78 7.31
N LEU A 90 6.14 1.44 7.69
CA LEU A 90 6.97 2.18 6.74
C LEU A 90 7.55 1.28 5.65
N GLN A 91 8.06 0.11 6.02
CA GLN A 91 8.60 -0.84 5.05
C GLN A 91 7.53 -1.32 4.07
N CYS A 92 6.32 -1.58 4.55
CA CYS A 92 5.19 -1.95 3.71
C CYS A 92 4.87 -0.85 2.69
N LEU A 93 4.71 0.39 3.15
CA LEU A 93 4.40 1.53 2.26
C LEU A 93 5.52 1.75 1.24
N LYS A 94 6.78 1.63 1.64
CA LYS A 94 7.91 1.72 0.72
C LYS A 94 7.86 0.63 -0.35
N SER A 95 7.50 -0.61 0.03
CA SER A 95 7.42 -1.69 -0.95
C SER A 95 6.31 -1.48 -1.97
N ILE A 96 5.19 -0.88 -1.56
CA ILE A 96 4.12 -0.48 -2.48
C ILE A 96 4.64 0.57 -3.47
N TYR A 97 5.29 1.60 -2.97
CA TYR A 97 5.82 2.68 -3.80
C TYR A 97 6.88 2.16 -4.78
N GLU A 98 7.81 1.33 -4.29
CA GLU A 98 8.90 0.80 -5.10
C GLU A 98 8.43 -0.15 -6.21
N TYR A 99 7.29 -0.78 -6.06
CA TYR A 99 6.71 -1.60 -7.12
C TYR A 99 6.45 -0.77 -8.38
N PHE A 100 5.96 0.46 -8.22
CA PHE A 100 5.62 1.36 -9.33
C PHE A 100 6.76 2.29 -9.72
N TYR A 101 7.63 2.63 -8.77
CA TYR A 101 8.74 3.57 -8.95
C TYR A 101 10.04 2.95 -8.42
N PRO A 102 10.53 1.85 -9.04
CA PRO A 102 11.79 1.24 -8.62
C PRO A 102 12.96 2.19 -8.86
N GLU A 103 14.00 2.07 -8.04
CA GLU A 103 15.22 2.87 -8.17
C GLU A 103 15.83 2.74 -9.57
N HIS A 104 15.75 1.53 -10.14
CA HIS A 104 16.24 1.25 -11.50
C HIS A 104 15.07 0.80 -12.38
N ALA A 105 14.97 1.38 -13.57
CA ALA A 105 13.86 1.09 -14.49
C ALA A 105 13.75 -0.40 -14.87
N TRP A 106 14.89 -1.12 -14.92
CA TRP A 106 14.88 -2.56 -15.24
C TRP A 106 14.32 -3.45 -14.12
N ASN A 107 14.09 -2.89 -12.93
CA ASN A 107 13.47 -3.62 -11.83
C ASN A 107 11.93 -3.51 -11.84
N ARG A 108 11.38 -2.88 -12.88
CA ARG A 108 9.93 -2.71 -12.99
C ARG A 108 9.25 -4.07 -13.20
N GLU A 109 8.29 -4.39 -12.33
CA GLU A 109 7.59 -5.67 -12.35
C GLU A 109 6.24 -5.62 -13.04
N TRP A 110 5.74 -4.42 -13.37
CA TRP A 110 4.45 -4.24 -14.04
C TRP A 110 4.64 -3.84 -15.50
N ASP A 111 3.62 -4.15 -16.33
CA ASP A 111 3.66 -3.87 -17.76
C ASP A 111 3.55 -2.36 -18.01
N GLU A 112 4.54 -1.79 -18.71
CA GLU A 112 4.56 -0.36 -19.06
C GLU A 112 3.39 0.06 -19.96
N ASP A 113 2.80 -0.87 -20.70
CA ASP A 113 1.66 -0.59 -21.58
C ASP A 113 0.36 -0.38 -20.80
N ILE A 114 0.34 -0.72 -19.50
CA ILE A 114 -0.82 -0.48 -18.65
C ILE A 114 -0.65 0.88 -17.97
N PRO A 115 -1.52 1.88 -18.27
CA PRO A 115 -1.45 3.17 -17.58
C PRO A 115 -1.71 3.02 -16.09
N LEU A 116 -1.05 3.83 -15.27
CA LEU A 116 -1.22 3.80 -13.82
C LEU A 116 -2.68 4.01 -13.40
N GLU A 117 -3.41 4.86 -14.13
CA GLU A 117 -4.82 5.13 -13.86
C GLU A 117 -5.73 3.92 -14.09
N CYS A 118 -5.24 2.88 -14.79
CA CYS A 118 -5.97 1.63 -15.01
C CYS A 118 -5.63 0.57 -13.96
N MET A 119 -4.75 0.87 -13.03
CA MET A 119 -4.30 -0.05 -11.99
C MET A 119 -4.97 0.26 -10.66
N TYR A 120 -5.17 -0.79 -9.87
CA TYR A 120 -5.89 -0.73 -8.60
C TYR A 120 -5.10 -1.48 -7.53
N MET A 121 -5.33 -1.10 -6.27
CA MET A 121 -4.80 -1.80 -5.12
C MET A 121 -5.90 -2.07 -4.11
N LYS A 122 -5.81 -3.22 -3.44
CA LYS A 122 -6.61 -3.49 -2.24
C LYS A 122 -5.71 -3.89 -1.08
N PHE A 123 -6.11 -3.46 0.09
CA PHE A 123 -5.53 -3.93 1.34
C PHE A 123 -6.12 -5.28 1.75
#